data_698b6d90b19ba58cf214f3d18d481f8f
#
_entry.id   698b6d90b19ba58cf214f3d18d481f8f
#
_cell.length_a   1.000
_cell.length_b   1.000
_cell.length_c   1.000
_cell.angle_alpha   90.00
_cell.angle_beta   90.00
_cell.angle_gamma   90.00
#
_symmetry.space_group_name_H-M   'P 1'
#
loop_
_entity.id
_entity.type
_entity.pdbx_description
1 polymer ?
#
loop_
_entity_poly.entity_id
_entity_poly.type
_entity_poly.pdbx_seq_one_letter_code
_entity_poly.pdbx_strand_id
1 'polypeptide(L)'
;MKLGILAVGHKLPDWVAAGCAEYIKRMPRELPLVVQEIKPEPRAGKNREQLLAAERTRLDAALANYGCIVVLDERGVDLSTLKLAERLEHWMREGGDTAFVIGGADGIDPAIKARADDSIRLSSLTLPHAMARLVLCEQLYRALSVVRNHPYHREG
;
A
#
# COMPACT_ATOMS: atom_id res chain seq x y z
N MET A 1 -13.83 7.66 -5.54
CA MET A 1 -12.93 6.80 -4.73
C MET A 1 -11.50 6.96 -5.22
N LYS A 2 -10.56 6.99 -4.31
CA LYS A 2 -9.13 6.91 -4.66
C LYS A 2 -8.44 5.83 -3.84
N LEU A 3 -7.38 5.28 -4.39
CA LEU A 3 -6.46 4.39 -3.70
C LEU A 3 -5.21 5.18 -3.32
N GLY A 4 -4.77 5.05 -2.09
CA GLY A 4 -3.55 5.69 -1.62
C GLY A 4 -2.54 4.65 -1.17
N ILE A 5 -1.27 4.88 -1.45
CA ILE A 5 -0.16 4.12 -0.86
C ILE A 5 0.58 5.08 0.05
N LEU A 6 0.54 4.82 1.35
CA LEU A 6 1.25 5.59 2.36
C LEU A 6 2.48 4.77 2.75
N ALA A 7 3.63 5.17 2.28
CA ALA A 7 4.85 4.40 2.43
C ALA A 7 5.88 5.14 3.27
N VAL A 8 6.27 4.55 4.38
CA VAL A 8 7.33 5.09 5.25
C VAL A 8 8.68 4.74 4.63
N GLY A 9 9.40 5.74 4.16
CA GLY A 9 10.68 5.46 3.54
C GLY A 9 11.27 6.65 2.82
N HIS A 10 12.48 6.43 2.33
CA HIS A 10 13.24 7.42 1.57
C HIS A 10 12.87 7.36 0.08
N LYS A 11 13.49 8.26 -0.69
CA LYS A 11 13.35 8.31 -2.13
C LYS A 11 13.67 6.94 -2.77
N LEU A 12 12.82 6.52 -3.68
CA LEU A 12 13.03 5.28 -4.44
C LEU A 12 14.15 5.42 -5.47
N PRO A 13 14.84 4.32 -5.83
CA PRO A 13 15.68 4.30 -7.03
C PRO A 13 14.85 4.75 -8.25
N ASP A 14 15.49 5.43 -9.19
CA ASP A 14 14.81 6.01 -10.35
C ASP A 14 14.02 4.97 -11.15
N TRP A 15 14.57 3.78 -11.35
CA TRP A 15 13.88 2.74 -12.11
C TRP A 15 12.63 2.20 -11.40
N VAL A 16 12.64 2.15 -10.06
CA VAL A 16 11.46 1.75 -9.29
C VAL A 16 10.42 2.85 -9.36
N ALA A 17 10.82 4.09 -9.17
CA ALA A 17 9.93 5.24 -9.26
C ALA A 17 9.26 5.29 -10.65
N ALA A 18 10.02 5.04 -11.72
CA ALA A 18 9.49 4.98 -13.08
C ALA A 18 8.49 3.83 -13.25
N GLY A 19 8.79 2.67 -12.69
CA GLY A 19 7.88 1.52 -12.73
C GLY A 19 6.56 1.79 -12.00
N CYS A 20 6.63 2.38 -10.80
CA CYS A 20 5.42 2.77 -10.07
C CYS A 20 4.61 3.80 -10.88
N ALA A 21 5.28 4.82 -11.42
CA ALA A 21 4.63 5.87 -12.21
C ALA A 21 3.91 5.29 -13.44
N GLU A 22 4.48 4.26 -14.07
CA GLU A 22 3.87 3.60 -15.22
C GLU A 22 2.50 3.00 -14.86
N TYR A 23 2.39 2.31 -13.73
CA TYR A 23 1.12 1.73 -13.30
C TYR A 23 0.14 2.78 -12.77
N ILE A 24 0.64 3.79 -12.07
CA ILE A 24 -0.19 4.91 -11.61
C ILE A 24 -0.84 5.60 -12.80
N LYS A 25 -0.08 5.82 -13.87
CA LYS A 25 -0.58 6.45 -15.10
C LYS A 25 -1.69 5.63 -15.77
N ARG A 26 -1.65 4.31 -15.65
CA ARG A 26 -2.65 3.42 -16.25
C ARG A 26 -3.98 3.40 -15.49
N MET A 27 -4.00 3.88 -14.25
CA MET A 27 -5.23 3.90 -13.47
C MET A 27 -6.24 4.88 -14.07
N PRO A 28 -7.53 4.53 -14.07
CA PRO A 28 -8.55 5.40 -14.65
C PRO A 28 -8.80 6.63 -13.77
N ARG A 29 -9.35 7.66 -14.36
CA ARG A 29 -9.64 8.92 -13.67
C ARG A 29 -10.56 8.73 -12.45
N GLU A 30 -11.52 7.82 -12.52
CA GLU A 30 -12.48 7.55 -11.46
C GLU A 30 -11.90 6.71 -10.32
N LEU A 31 -10.73 6.13 -10.50
CA LEU A 31 -10.02 5.38 -9.46
C LEU A 31 -8.51 5.69 -9.52
N PRO A 32 -8.12 6.92 -9.17
CA PRO A 32 -6.71 7.28 -9.17
C PRO A 32 -5.96 6.55 -8.05
N LEU A 33 -4.69 6.25 -8.32
CA LEU A 33 -3.75 5.73 -7.35
C LEU A 33 -2.73 6.82 -7.05
N VAL A 34 -2.62 7.21 -5.79
CA VAL A 34 -1.67 8.23 -5.35
C VAL A 34 -0.70 7.64 -4.35
N VAL A 35 0.55 8.03 -4.43
CA VAL A 35 1.58 7.59 -3.48
C VAL A 35 2.01 8.79 -2.64
N GLN A 36 1.94 8.62 -1.33
CA GLN A 36 2.43 9.61 -0.38
C GLN A 36 3.56 8.99 0.42
N GLU A 37 4.74 9.61 0.34
CA GLU A 37 5.87 9.19 1.13
C GLU A 37 5.77 9.80 2.52
N ILE A 38 5.90 8.94 3.53
CA ILE A 38 5.91 9.35 4.93
C ILE A 38 7.35 9.36 5.37
N LYS A 39 7.78 10.49 5.92
CA LYS A 39 9.16 10.67 6.35
C LYS A 39 9.48 9.69 7.49
N PRO A 40 10.54 8.87 7.35
CA PRO A 40 10.97 8.01 8.45
C PRO A 40 11.58 8.85 9.57
N GLU A 41 11.44 8.35 10.81
CA GLU A 41 12.03 9.03 11.96
C GLU A 41 13.53 8.76 12.03
N PRO A 42 14.36 9.78 12.29
CA PRO A 42 15.79 9.58 12.51
C PRO A 42 16.05 8.63 13.69
N ARG A 43 16.95 7.68 13.50
CA ARG A 43 17.20 6.61 14.47
C ARG A 43 18.01 7.05 15.69
N ALA A 44 18.77 8.14 15.59
CA ALA A 44 19.69 8.59 16.62
C ALA A 44 18.97 8.83 17.95
N GLY A 45 19.44 8.14 19.00
CA GLY A 45 18.93 8.31 20.36
C GLY A 45 17.55 7.72 20.61
N LYS A 46 17.01 6.91 19.70
CA LYS A 46 15.66 6.35 19.80
C LYS A 46 15.68 4.82 19.73
N ASN A 47 14.81 4.19 20.53
CA ASN A 47 14.55 2.77 20.42
C ASN A 47 13.46 2.53 19.35
N ARG A 48 13.19 1.25 19.04
CA ARG A 48 12.20 0.87 18.04
C ARG A 48 10.82 1.43 18.34
N GLU A 49 10.39 1.35 19.60
CA GLU A 49 9.08 1.84 20.03
C GLU A 49 8.93 3.34 19.78
N GLN A 50 9.96 4.12 20.11
CA GLN A 50 9.95 5.57 19.88
C GLN A 50 9.93 5.91 18.39
N LEU A 51 10.68 5.16 17.57
CA LEU A 51 10.68 5.33 16.12
C LEU A 51 9.30 5.08 15.54
N LEU A 52 8.68 3.97 15.91
CA LEU A 52 7.35 3.61 15.41
C LEU A 52 6.28 4.60 15.87
N ALA A 53 6.35 5.08 17.11
CA ALA A 53 5.39 6.07 17.62
C ALA A 53 5.48 7.40 16.86
N ALA A 54 6.69 7.85 16.53
CA ALA A 54 6.88 9.08 15.75
C ALA A 54 6.35 8.92 14.32
N GLU A 55 6.64 7.80 13.68
CA GLU A 55 6.14 7.51 12.34
C GLU A 55 4.63 7.34 12.34
N ARG A 56 4.06 6.77 13.40
CA ARG A 56 2.60 6.66 13.56
C ARG A 56 1.93 8.03 13.54
N THR A 57 2.48 9.02 14.20
CA THR A 57 1.90 10.37 14.21
C THR A 57 1.74 10.90 12.78
N ARG A 58 2.74 10.67 11.94
CA ARG A 58 2.69 11.10 10.53
C ARG A 58 1.70 10.27 9.72
N LEU A 59 1.66 8.96 9.98
CA LEU A 59 0.69 8.07 9.33
C LEU A 59 -0.74 8.42 9.73
N ASP A 60 -1.00 8.68 11.00
CA ASP A 60 -2.33 9.04 11.48
C ASP A 60 -2.85 10.30 10.78
N ALA A 61 -1.99 11.30 10.63
CA ALA A 61 -2.36 12.53 9.93
C ALA A 61 -2.75 12.26 8.47
N ALA A 62 -1.98 11.41 7.79
CA ALA A 62 -2.27 11.05 6.39
C ALA A 62 -3.51 10.15 6.28
N LEU A 63 -3.70 9.23 7.22
CA LEU A 63 -4.84 8.30 7.23
C LEU A 63 -6.18 8.96 7.53
N ALA A 64 -6.16 10.16 8.11
CA ALA A 64 -7.40 10.88 8.45
C ALA A 64 -8.31 11.10 7.23
N ASN A 65 -7.76 11.08 6.02
CA ASN A 65 -8.50 11.29 4.79
C ASN A 65 -9.02 10.00 4.14
N TYR A 66 -8.82 8.84 4.79
CA TYR A 66 -9.19 7.54 4.24
C TYR A 66 -10.19 6.82 5.13
N GLY A 67 -11.20 6.24 4.49
CA GLY A 67 -12.24 5.49 5.20
C GLY A 67 -11.91 4.02 5.42
N CYS A 68 -10.96 3.49 4.64
CA CYS A 68 -10.54 2.09 4.74
C CYS A 68 -9.02 2.03 4.79
N ILE A 69 -8.49 1.26 5.74
CA ILE A 69 -7.05 1.11 5.96
C ILE A 69 -6.65 -0.33 5.78
N VAL A 70 -5.71 -0.57 4.87
CA VAL A 70 -5.13 -1.88 4.60
C VAL A 70 -3.64 -1.81 4.92
N VAL A 71 -3.17 -2.60 5.86
CA VAL A 71 -1.73 -2.65 6.15
C VAL A 71 -1.09 -3.80 5.39
N LEU A 72 0.12 -3.56 4.85
CA LEU A 72 0.95 -4.62 4.29
C LEU A 72 1.84 -5.15 5.40
N ASP A 73 1.65 -6.42 5.73
CA ASP A 73 2.34 -7.07 6.84
C ASP A 73 2.73 -8.49 6.39
N GLU A 74 3.94 -8.91 6.72
CA GLU A 74 4.38 -10.27 6.43
C GLU A 74 3.54 -11.34 7.14
N ARG A 75 2.81 -10.96 8.19
CA ARG A 75 1.86 -11.83 8.91
C ARG A 75 0.42 -11.64 8.45
N GLY A 76 0.20 -10.85 7.42
CA GLY A 76 -1.12 -10.61 6.88
C GLY A 76 -1.66 -11.80 6.08
N VAL A 77 -2.90 -11.65 5.64
CA VAL A 77 -3.57 -12.67 4.83
C VAL A 77 -2.88 -12.80 3.46
N ASP A 78 -2.60 -14.02 3.08
CA ASP A 78 -2.00 -14.34 1.78
C ASP A 78 -3.10 -14.37 0.73
N LEU A 79 -3.10 -13.41 -0.19
CA LEU A 79 -4.12 -13.30 -1.22
C LEU A 79 -3.54 -13.63 -2.60
N SER A 80 -4.29 -14.39 -3.37
CA SER A 80 -4.03 -14.46 -4.81
C SER A 80 -4.46 -13.15 -5.46
N THR A 81 -4.04 -12.91 -6.69
CA THR A 81 -4.47 -11.73 -7.45
C THR A 81 -6.01 -11.71 -7.59
N LEU A 82 -6.63 -12.86 -7.83
CA LEU A 82 -8.09 -12.94 -7.95
C LEU A 82 -8.78 -12.56 -6.64
N LYS A 83 -8.23 -12.97 -5.50
CA LYS A 83 -8.78 -12.58 -4.19
C LYS A 83 -8.57 -11.10 -3.91
N LEU A 84 -7.43 -10.54 -4.33
CA LEU A 84 -7.22 -9.10 -4.24
C LEU A 84 -8.24 -8.34 -5.09
N ALA A 85 -8.55 -8.85 -6.28
CA ALA A 85 -9.57 -8.26 -7.13
C ALA A 85 -10.96 -8.29 -6.47
N GLU A 86 -11.33 -9.38 -5.80
CA GLU A 86 -12.57 -9.45 -5.03
C GLU A 86 -12.60 -8.41 -3.91
N ARG A 87 -11.47 -8.24 -3.19
CA ARG A 87 -11.35 -7.21 -2.16
C ARG A 87 -11.47 -5.80 -2.74
N LEU A 88 -10.80 -5.55 -3.85
CA LEU A 88 -10.88 -4.26 -4.53
C LEU A 88 -12.31 -3.94 -4.93
N GLU A 89 -13.02 -4.89 -5.50
CA GLU A 89 -14.42 -4.72 -5.89
C GLU A 89 -15.29 -4.40 -4.67
N HIS A 90 -15.05 -5.06 -3.54
CA HIS A 90 -15.76 -4.78 -2.30
C HIS A 90 -15.49 -3.34 -1.83
N TRP A 91 -14.24 -2.91 -1.80
CA TRP A 91 -13.90 -1.54 -1.40
C TRP A 91 -14.54 -0.51 -2.34
N MET A 92 -14.56 -0.78 -3.62
CA MET A 92 -15.22 0.08 -4.61
C MET A 92 -16.73 0.20 -4.35
N ARG A 93 -17.39 -0.89 -3.97
CA ARG A 93 -18.82 -0.88 -3.64
C ARG A 93 -19.10 -0.08 -2.37
N GLU A 94 -18.24 -0.19 -1.37
CA GLU A 94 -18.40 0.54 -0.11
C GLU A 94 -18.12 2.04 -0.28
N GLY A 95 -17.49 2.44 -1.37
CA GLY A 95 -17.35 3.84 -1.78
C GLY A 95 -16.33 4.67 -1.05
N GLY A 96 -15.56 4.10 -0.14
CA GLY A 96 -14.57 4.84 0.65
C GLY A 96 -13.20 4.87 0.00
N ASP A 97 -12.46 5.96 0.20
CA ASP A 97 -11.05 6.02 -0.17
C ASP A 97 -10.28 5.00 0.67
N THR A 98 -9.42 4.24 0.01
CA THR A 98 -8.69 3.13 0.65
C THR A 98 -7.19 3.41 0.65
N ALA A 99 -6.56 3.32 1.82
CA ALA A 99 -5.13 3.51 1.98
C ALA A 99 -4.43 2.18 2.24
N PHE A 100 -3.33 1.96 1.54
CA PHE A 100 -2.41 0.85 1.77
C PHE A 100 -1.19 1.39 2.49
N VAL A 101 -0.87 0.85 3.65
CA VAL A 101 0.25 1.31 4.48
C VAL A 101 1.42 0.35 4.32
N ILE A 102 2.57 0.89 3.91
CA ILE A 102 3.82 0.15 3.86
C ILE A 102 4.75 0.75 4.90
N GLY A 103 5.16 -0.06 5.87
CA GLY A 103 6.07 0.37 6.93
C GLY A 103 7.50 0.54 6.47
N GLY A 104 8.28 1.25 7.28
CA GLY A 104 9.71 1.42 7.07
C GLY A 104 10.51 0.23 7.60
N ALA A 105 11.78 0.48 7.93
CA ALA A 105 12.72 -0.56 8.35
C ALA A 105 12.27 -1.34 9.60
N ASP A 106 11.51 -0.70 10.49
CA ASP A 106 11.05 -1.32 11.74
C ASP A 106 9.60 -1.82 11.66
N GLY A 107 9.00 -1.79 10.48
CA GLY A 107 7.62 -2.21 10.28
C GLY A 107 6.61 -1.11 10.58
N ILE A 108 5.43 -1.49 11.03
CA ILE A 108 4.30 -0.59 11.30
C ILE A 108 3.99 -0.65 12.79
N ASP A 109 3.68 0.52 13.38
CA ASP A 109 3.26 0.61 14.78
C ASP A 109 2.06 -0.30 15.03
N PRO A 110 2.06 -1.10 16.12
CA PRO A 110 0.94 -1.99 16.45
C PRO A 110 -0.41 -1.29 16.53
N ALA A 111 -0.45 -0.02 16.92
CA ALA A 111 -1.71 0.73 17.00
C ALA A 111 -2.34 0.96 15.61
N ILE A 112 -1.53 1.14 14.58
CA ILE A 112 -2.01 1.23 13.18
C ILE A 112 -2.55 -0.14 12.75
N LYS A 113 -1.81 -1.22 13.02
CA LYS A 113 -2.25 -2.58 12.69
C LYS A 113 -3.57 -2.94 13.36
N ALA A 114 -3.73 -2.55 14.62
CA ALA A 114 -4.93 -2.86 15.39
C ALA A 114 -6.19 -2.20 14.84
N ARG A 115 -6.07 -1.02 14.24
CA ARG A 115 -7.22 -0.30 13.68
C ARG A 115 -7.41 -0.53 12.19
N ALA A 116 -6.53 -1.28 11.53
CA ALA A 116 -6.65 -1.56 10.11
C ALA A 116 -7.87 -2.43 9.82
N ASP A 117 -8.52 -2.16 8.71
CA ASP A 117 -9.67 -2.95 8.24
C ASP A 117 -9.21 -4.28 7.65
N ASP A 118 -8.05 -4.28 7.04
CA ASP A 118 -7.43 -5.46 6.43
C ASP A 118 -5.93 -5.48 6.68
N SER A 119 -5.37 -6.67 6.73
CA SER A 119 -3.92 -6.89 6.78
C SER A 119 -3.58 -7.93 5.73
N ILE A 120 -2.79 -7.55 4.75
CA ILE A 120 -2.46 -8.44 3.63
C ILE A 120 -0.95 -8.63 3.50
N ARG A 121 -0.57 -9.79 2.98
CA ARG A 121 0.80 -10.15 2.65
C ARG A 121 0.95 -10.18 1.14
N LEU A 122 1.88 -9.40 0.60
CA LEU A 122 2.12 -9.35 -0.85
C LEU A 122 2.76 -10.62 -1.38
N SER A 123 3.57 -11.29 -0.58
CA SER A 123 4.34 -12.45 -1.03
C SER A 123 4.81 -13.28 0.15
N SER A 124 4.95 -14.58 -0.07
CA SER A 124 5.67 -15.47 0.86
C SER A 124 7.17 -15.19 0.84
N LEU A 125 7.66 -14.63 -0.27
CA LEU A 125 9.05 -14.19 -0.38
C LEU A 125 9.21 -12.83 0.28
N THR A 126 10.32 -12.62 0.96
CA THR A 126 10.64 -11.31 1.53
C THR A 126 11.00 -10.35 0.42
N LEU A 127 10.32 -9.21 0.37
CA LEU A 127 10.56 -8.17 -0.64
C LEU A 127 11.22 -6.96 0.00
N PRO A 128 12.25 -6.36 -0.61
CA PRO A 128 12.71 -5.04 -0.17
C PRO A 128 11.58 -4.01 -0.31
N HIS A 129 11.63 -2.96 0.52
CA HIS A 129 10.59 -1.94 0.53
C HIS A 129 10.28 -1.36 -0.86
N ALA A 130 11.31 -1.05 -1.65
CA ALA A 130 11.12 -0.51 -3.00
C ALA A 130 10.34 -1.47 -3.90
N MET A 131 10.68 -2.76 -3.84
CA MET A 131 9.97 -3.78 -4.61
C MET A 131 8.54 -3.96 -4.12
N ALA A 132 8.30 -3.86 -2.83
CA ALA A 132 6.94 -3.94 -2.29
C ALA A 132 6.05 -2.82 -2.87
N ARG A 133 6.57 -1.60 -2.98
CA ARG A 133 5.82 -0.50 -3.63
C ARG A 133 5.50 -0.82 -5.09
N LEU A 134 6.49 -1.30 -5.83
CA LEU A 134 6.31 -1.60 -7.25
C LEU A 134 5.31 -2.74 -7.46
N VAL A 135 5.46 -3.82 -6.70
CA VAL A 135 4.55 -4.97 -6.78
C VAL A 135 3.14 -4.55 -6.42
N LEU A 136 2.96 -3.72 -5.38
CA LEU A 136 1.64 -3.24 -5.01
C LEU A 136 1.00 -2.39 -6.11
N CYS A 137 1.74 -1.47 -6.71
CA CYS A 137 1.22 -0.67 -7.83
C CYS A 137 0.78 -1.55 -8.98
N GLU A 138 1.59 -2.52 -9.37
CA GLU A 138 1.28 -3.45 -10.44
C GLU A 138 0.06 -4.31 -10.11
N GLN A 139 0.00 -4.84 -8.88
CA GLN A 139 -1.09 -5.71 -8.46
C GLN A 139 -2.42 -4.96 -8.32
N LEU A 140 -2.40 -3.71 -7.90
CA LEU A 140 -3.63 -2.91 -7.86
C LEU A 140 -4.17 -2.66 -9.27
N TYR A 141 -3.29 -2.36 -10.22
CA TYR A 141 -3.70 -2.24 -11.61
C TYR A 141 -4.20 -3.58 -12.16
N ARG A 142 -3.50 -4.68 -11.89
CA ARG A 142 -3.90 -6.03 -12.32
C ARG A 142 -5.25 -6.41 -11.73
N ALA A 143 -5.46 -6.17 -10.43
CA ALA A 143 -6.73 -6.45 -9.77
C ALA A 143 -7.87 -5.65 -10.43
N LEU A 144 -7.65 -4.38 -10.73
CA LEU A 144 -8.65 -3.58 -11.43
C LEU A 144 -8.94 -4.14 -12.82
N SER A 145 -7.92 -4.62 -13.53
CA SER A 145 -8.12 -5.23 -14.85
C SER A 145 -8.97 -6.50 -14.77
N VAL A 146 -8.84 -7.27 -13.68
CA VAL A 146 -9.71 -8.42 -13.42
C VAL A 146 -11.16 -7.96 -13.21
N VAL A 147 -11.36 -6.97 -12.33
CA VAL A 147 -12.70 -6.42 -12.03
C VAL A 147 -13.40 -5.92 -13.29
N ARG A 148 -12.64 -5.28 -14.18
CA ARG A 148 -13.16 -4.67 -15.42
C ARG A 148 -13.06 -5.59 -16.64
N ASN A 149 -12.63 -6.82 -16.47
CA ASN A 149 -12.44 -7.77 -17.55
C ASN A 149 -11.52 -7.23 -18.66
N HIS A 150 -10.52 -6.46 -18.30
CA HIS A 150 -9.52 -5.92 -19.22
C HIS A 150 -8.44 -6.99 -19.47
N PRO A 151 -7.94 -7.15 -20.73
CA PRO A 151 -7.03 -8.26 -21.06
C PRO A 151 -5.67 -8.23 -20.35
N TYR A 152 -5.26 -7.13 -19.72
CA TYR A 152 -3.98 -7.04 -19.02
C TYR A 152 -3.72 -8.23 -18.09
N HIS A 153 -4.70 -8.63 -17.30
CA HIS A 153 -4.54 -9.72 -16.33
C HIS A 153 -4.27 -11.08 -16.96
N ARG A 154 -4.48 -11.21 -18.28
CA ARG A 154 -4.27 -12.45 -19.02
C ARG A 154 -2.84 -12.60 -19.52
N GLU A 155 -2.05 -11.54 -19.43
CA GLU A 155 -0.70 -11.47 -20.02
C GLU A 155 0.39 -12.00 -19.09
N GLY A 156 0.05 -12.50 -17.98
CA GLY A 156 1.05 -12.96 -17.02
C GLY A 156 0.83 -14.34 -16.56
#